data_034724745f5b20c0e259a75cc70a61a1
#
_entry.id   034724745f5b20c0e259a75cc70a61a1
#
_cell.length_a   1.000
_cell.length_b   1.000
_cell.length_c   1.000
_cell.angle_alpha   90.00
_cell.angle_beta   90.00
_cell.angle_gamma   90.00
#
_symmetry.space_group_name_H-M   'P 1'
#
loop_
_entity.id
_entity.type
_entity.pdbx_description
1 polymer ?
#
loop_
_entity_poly.entity_id
_entity_poly.type
_entity_poly.pdbx_seq_one_letter_code
_entity_poly.pdbx_strand_id
1 'polypeptide(L)'
;LLSDCKYSTIGNTNVKWDFVELPSQIMENWVSEKEALNLFAQHYETNENIPDELITKIKESKNFGAANMYLRQLAFGYIDMAWHTRLEPVEDVEQFEKEILAKTSLFEKVDKTAISSHFGHIFGGGYAAGYYSYKWAEVLEADAFESFKENGIFHKETAKSFRKNILSKGNL
;
A
#
# COMPACT_ATOMS: atom_id res chain seq x y z
N LEU A 1 11.20 9.19 10.06
CA LEU A 1 11.82 10.52 9.92
C LEU A 1 11.07 11.64 10.63
N LEU A 2 9.73 11.56 10.72
CA LEU A 2 8.89 12.63 11.27
C LEU A 2 8.39 12.34 12.69
N SER A 3 8.79 11.21 13.27
CA SER A 3 8.49 10.82 14.64
C SER A 3 9.13 11.79 15.63
N ASP A 4 8.39 12.23 16.64
CA ASP A 4 8.86 13.13 17.71
C ASP A 4 8.54 12.52 19.08
N CYS A 5 9.08 11.32 19.31
CA CYS A 5 8.88 10.55 20.53
C CYS A 5 10.09 10.66 21.45
N LYS A 6 9.85 10.76 22.76
CA LYS A 6 10.92 10.79 23.76
C LYS A 6 11.80 9.55 23.74
N TYR A 7 11.22 8.38 23.43
CA TYR A 7 11.93 7.11 23.35
C TYR A 7 11.86 6.55 21.93
N SER A 8 13.01 6.17 21.37
CA SER A 8 13.11 5.64 20.01
C SER A 8 12.33 4.33 19.79
N THR A 9 12.17 3.55 20.84
CA THR A 9 11.45 2.27 20.81
C THR A 9 9.95 2.38 20.56
N ILE A 10 9.36 3.55 20.73
CA ILE A 10 7.93 3.81 20.43
C ILE A 10 7.74 4.71 19.22
N GLY A 11 8.82 5.06 18.53
CA GLY A 11 8.79 5.91 17.33
C GLY A 11 8.93 5.13 16.02
N ASN A 12 9.03 5.85 14.93
CA ASN A 12 9.20 5.32 13.58
C ASN A 12 8.06 4.37 13.17
N THR A 13 8.41 3.16 12.76
CA THR A 13 7.48 2.09 12.35
C THR A 13 6.97 1.24 13.52
N ASN A 14 7.33 1.58 14.76
CA ASN A 14 6.80 0.91 15.96
C ASN A 14 5.41 1.45 16.30
N VAL A 15 4.44 1.13 15.46
CA VAL A 15 3.02 1.49 15.56
C VAL A 15 2.17 0.23 15.38
N LYS A 16 0.86 0.34 15.52
CA LYS A 16 -0.03 -0.79 15.19
C LYS A 16 0.19 -1.22 13.74
N TRP A 17 0.24 -2.53 13.52
CA TRP A 17 0.65 -3.09 12.23
C TRP A 17 -0.29 -2.72 11.09
N ASP A 18 -1.57 -2.67 11.35
CA ASP A 18 -2.60 -2.24 10.39
C ASP A 18 -2.65 -0.72 10.14
N PHE A 19 -1.77 0.03 10.78
CA PHE A 19 -1.59 1.47 10.60
C PHE A 19 -0.25 1.84 9.96
N VAL A 20 0.73 0.94 10.00
CA VAL A 20 2.13 1.23 9.64
C VAL A 20 2.32 1.74 8.21
N GLU A 21 1.48 1.31 7.28
CA GLU A 21 1.57 1.68 5.85
C GLU A 21 0.79 2.95 5.48
N LEU A 22 0.02 3.54 6.41
CA LEU A 22 -0.69 4.79 6.11
C LEU A 22 0.26 5.90 5.62
N PRO A 23 1.41 6.17 6.26
CA PRO A 23 2.30 7.24 5.81
C PRO A 23 2.94 6.98 4.45
N SER A 24 3.26 5.74 4.11
CA SER A 24 3.82 5.38 2.79
C SER A 24 2.77 5.48 1.70
N GLN A 25 1.59 4.91 1.91
CA GLN A 25 0.52 4.88 0.92
C GLN A 25 -0.08 6.26 0.65
N ILE A 26 -0.28 7.11 1.68
CA ILE A 26 -0.80 8.45 1.45
C ILE A 26 0.13 9.28 0.54
N MET A 27 1.45 9.09 0.65
CA MET A 27 2.42 9.81 -0.17
C MET A 27 2.35 9.45 -1.65
N GLU A 28 1.84 8.28 -2.01
CA GLU A 28 1.64 7.86 -3.40
C GLU A 28 0.61 8.73 -4.15
N ASN A 29 -0.31 9.38 -3.43
CA ASN A 29 -1.32 10.23 -4.05
C ASN A 29 -0.71 11.44 -4.76
N TRP A 30 0.34 12.04 -4.21
CA TRP A 30 0.99 13.21 -4.82
C TRP A 30 1.55 12.96 -6.22
N VAL A 31 2.01 11.74 -6.52
CA VAL A 31 2.56 11.41 -7.86
C VAL A 31 1.50 11.37 -8.96
N SER A 32 0.25 11.53 -8.65
CA SER A 32 -0.84 11.68 -9.62
C SER A 32 -1.46 13.06 -9.65
N GLU A 33 -1.03 13.97 -8.78
CA GLU A 33 -1.52 15.34 -8.75
C GLU A 33 -0.66 16.28 -9.60
N LYS A 34 -1.33 17.08 -10.45
CA LYS A 34 -0.66 17.97 -11.41
C LYS A 34 0.31 18.92 -10.73
N GLU A 35 -0.10 19.52 -9.60
CA GLU A 35 0.74 20.45 -8.85
C GLU A 35 2.05 19.82 -8.38
N ALA A 36 1.98 18.56 -7.93
CA ALA A 36 3.16 17.81 -7.52
C ALA A 36 4.02 17.39 -8.72
N LEU A 37 3.40 16.89 -9.79
CA LEU A 37 4.11 16.50 -11.00
C LEU A 37 4.86 17.66 -11.63
N ASN A 38 4.31 18.87 -11.61
CA ASN A 38 4.96 20.08 -12.13
C ASN A 38 6.26 20.44 -11.39
N LEU A 39 6.52 19.89 -10.21
CA LEU A 39 7.76 20.14 -9.48
C LEU A 39 8.95 19.32 -10.01
N PHE A 40 8.70 18.18 -10.66
CA PHE A 40 9.77 17.24 -11.03
C PHE A 40 9.58 16.55 -12.38
N ALA A 41 8.35 16.44 -12.88
CA ALA A 41 8.05 15.71 -14.11
C ALA A 41 8.29 16.61 -15.34
N GLN A 42 9.54 16.70 -15.75
CA GLN A 42 9.98 17.51 -16.89
C GLN A 42 10.63 16.65 -17.97
N HIS A 43 10.48 17.08 -19.21
CA HIS A 43 11.14 16.44 -20.35
C HIS A 43 12.67 16.58 -20.23
N TYR A 44 13.39 15.49 -20.36
CA TYR A 44 14.82 15.40 -20.06
C TYR A 44 15.72 16.30 -20.95
N GLU A 45 15.25 16.69 -22.14
CA GLU A 45 15.97 17.59 -23.08
C GLU A 45 15.44 19.03 -23.03
N THR A 46 14.09 19.18 -23.06
CA THR A 46 13.48 20.52 -23.20
C THR A 46 13.15 21.19 -21.88
N ASN A 47 13.13 20.44 -20.78
CA ASN A 47 12.68 20.88 -19.44
C ASN A 47 11.21 21.36 -19.41
N GLU A 48 10.43 21.04 -20.44
CA GLU A 48 8.99 21.29 -20.43
C GLU A 48 8.30 20.37 -19.44
N ASN A 49 7.30 20.89 -18.73
CA ASN A 49 6.51 20.09 -17.80
C ASN A 49 5.72 19.02 -18.55
N ILE A 50 5.40 17.94 -17.85
CA ILE A 50 4.55 16.87 -18.36
C ILE A 50 3.23 17.44 -18.90
N PRO A 51 2.79 17.09 -20.13
CA PRO A 51 1.52 17.57 -20.68
C PRO A 51 0.32 17.12 -19.85
N ASP A 52 -0.70 17.98 -19.73
CA ASP A 52 -1.94 17.68 -19.02
C ASP A 52 -2.66 16.42 -19.53
N GLU A 53 -2.57 16.18 -20.84
CA GLU A 53 -3.13 14.97 -21.45
C GLU A 53 -2.50 13.69 -20.88
N LEU A 54 -1.18 13.70 -20.66
CA LEU A 54 -0.51 12.54 -20.06
C LEU A 54 -0.87 12.38 -18.58
N ILE A 55 -1.04 13.46 -17.84
CA ILE A 55 -1.50 13.42 -16.45
C ILE A 55 -2.90 12.79 -16.37
N THR A 56 -3.79 13.19 -17.29
CA THR A 56 -5.13 12.62 -17.39
C THR A 56 -5.07 11.12 -17.68
N LYS A 57 -4.26 10.71 -18.66
CA LYS A 57 -4.06 9.29 -18.98
C LYS A 57 -3.48 8.48 -17.82
N ILE A 58 -2.56 9.04 -17.04
CA ILE A 58 -2.04 8.40 -15.81
C ILE A 58 -3.18 8.16 -14.81
N LYS A 59 -4.04 9.16 -14.57
CA LYS A 59 -5.19 9.03 -13.66
C LYS A 59 -6.20 7.98 -14.16
N GLU A 60 -6.52 7.98 -15.43
CA GLU A 60 -7.42 7.01 -16.05
C GLU A 60 -6.86 5.58 -16.00
N SER A 61 -5.55 5.42 -16.22
CA SER A 61 -4.89 4.12 -16.21
C SER A 61 -4.96 3.40 -14.85
N LYS A 62 -5.11 4.13 -13.75
CA LYS A 62 -5.29 3.54 -12.41
C LYS A 62 -6.54 2.65 -12.31
N ASN A 63 -7.57 2.95 -13.11
CA ASN A 63 -8.81 2.19 -13.12
C ASN A 63 -8.74 0.96 -14.04
N PHE A 64 -7.76 0.91 -14.95
CA PHE A 64 -7.59 -0.22 -15.84
C PHE A 64 -7.12 -1.46 -15.06
N GLY A 65 -7.93 -2.51 -15.09
CA GLY A 65 -7.61 -3.75 -14.37
C GLY A 65 -7.69 -3.65 -12.83
N ALA A 66 -8.23 -2.54 -12.27
CA ALA A 66 -8.31 -2.32 -10.84
C ALA A 66 -8.95 -3.49 -10.08
N ALA A 67 -10.06 -4.05 -10.60
CA ALA A 67 -10.71 -5.19 -9.97
C ALA A 67 -9.78 -6.42 -9.87
N ASN A 68 -9.00 -6.71 -10.91
CA ASN A 68 -8.03 -7.80 -10.88
C ASN A 68 -6.91 -7.54 -9.86
N MET A 69 -6.42 -6.31 -9.78
CA MET A 69 -5.42 -5.92 -8.78
C MET A 69 -5.96 -6.05 -7.35
N TYR A 70 -7.22 -5.68 -7.13
CA TYR A 70 -7.88 -5.86 -5.83
C TYR A 70 -8.04 -7.34 -5.46
N LEU A 71 -8.51 -8.17 -6.39
CA LEU A 71 -8.60 -9.62 -6.18
C LEU A 71 -7.23 -10.24 -5.85
N ARG A 72 -6.17 -9.77 -6.51
CA ARG A 72 -4.80 -10.19 -6.19
C ARG A 72 -4.39 -9.82 -4.76
N GLN A 73 -4.70 -8.62 -4.29
CA GLN A 73 -4.41 -8.21 -2.91
C GLN A 73 -5.21 -9.02 -1.90
N LEU A 74 -6.49 -9.31 -2.18
CA LEU A 74 -7.29 -10.21 -1.36
C LEU A 74 -6.72 -11.63 -1.34
N ALA A 75 -6.25 -12.12 -2.48
CA ALA A 75 -5.59 -13.42 -2.59
C ALA A 75 -4.37 -13.51 -1.66
N PHE A 76 -3.54 -12.47 -1.60
CA PHE A 76 -2.40 -12.42 -0.68
C PHE A 76 -2.83 -12.44 0.79
N GLY A 77 -3.89 -11.74 1.15
CA GLY A 77 -4.45 -11.78 2.50
C GLY A 77 -5.01 -13.16 2.85
N TYR A 78 -5.72 -13.82 1.93
CA TYR A 78 -6.22 -15.18 2.15
C TYR A 78 -5.11 -16.20 2.32
N ILE A 79 -4.09 -16.13 1.50
CA ILE A 79 -2.92 -17.03 1.59
C ILE A 79 -2.17 -16.81 2.91
N ASP A 80 -1.97 -15.56 3.32
CA ASP A 80 -1.35 -15.20 4.59
C ASP A 80 -2.12 -15.79 5.77
N MET A 81 -3.41 -15.54 5.84
CA MET A 81 -4.24 -16.08 6.91
C MET A 81 -4.30 -17.61 6.89
N ALA A 82 -4.37 -18.23 5.71
CA ALA A 82 -4.39 -19.68 5.59
C ALA A 82 -3.10 -20.34 6.10
N TRP A 83 -1.93 -19.73 5.88
CA TRP A 83 -0.67 -20.18 6.42
C TRP A 83 -0.58 -20.04 7.94
N HIS A 84 -1.05 -18.94 8.49
CA HIS A 84 -0.82 -18.59 9.91
C HIS A 84 -1.94 -19.02 10.88
N THR A 85 -3.07 -19.51 10.38
CA THR A 85 -4.16 -20.02 11.23
C THR A 85 -4.26 -21.55 11.27
N ARG A 86 -3.49 -22.26 10.47
CA ARG A 86 -3.50 -23.70 10.44
C ARG A 86 -2.59 -24.31 11.50
N LEU A 87 -2.96 -25.51 11.95
CA LEU A 87 -2.19 -26.28 12.92
C LEU A 87 -1.39 -27.42 12.27
N GLU A 88 -1.88 -27.92 11.13
CA GLU A 88 -1.30 -29.08 10.46
C GLU A 88 -0.30 -28.65 9.36
N PRO A 89 0.79 -29.41 9.15
CA PRO A 89 1.74 -29.16 8.07
C PRO A 89 1.10 -29.20 6.68
N VAL A 90 1.68 -28.47 5.72
CA VAL A 90 1.31 -28.53 4.31
C VAL A 90 2.31 -29.44 3.60
N GLU A 91 1.82 -30.55 3.04
CA GLU A 91 2.64 -31.46 2.26
C GLU A 91 2.78 -31.03 0.80
N ASP A 92 1.70 -30.51 0.20
CA ASP A 92 1.65 -30.00 -1.17
C ASP A 92 1.26 -28.52 -1.18
N VAL A 93 2.25 -27.68 -1.37
CA VAL A 93 2.09 -26.21 -1.39
C VAL A 93 1.30 -25.75 -2.61
N GLU A 94 1.46 -26.38 -3.77
CA GLU A 94 0.75 -26.00 -4.99
C GLU A 94 -0.75 -26.30 -4.88
N GLN A 95 -1.10 -27.45 -4.35
CA GLN A 95 -2.50 -27.84 -4.12
C GLN A 95 -3.13 -26.95 -3.05
N PHE A 96 -2.42 -26.69 -1.95
CA PHE A 96 -2.88 -25.79 -0.88
C PHE A 96 -3.20 -24.40 -1.42
N GLU A 97 -2.28 -23.79 -2.17
CA GLU A 97 -2.53 -22.47 -2.78
C GLU A 97 -3.71 -22.51 -3.74
N LYS A 98 -3.82 -23.54 -4.58
CA LYS A 98 -4.92 -23.68 -5.53
C LYS A 98 -6.28 -23.65 -4.85
N GLU A 99 -6.41 -24.32 -3.72
CA GLU A 99 -7.65 -24.37 -2.93
C GLU A 99 -7.98 -23.01 -2.32
N ILE A 100 -7.00 -22.35 -1.72
CA ILE A 100 -7.17 -21.02 -1.08
C ILE A 100 -7.51 -19.96 -2.11
N LEU A 101 -6.80 -19.94 -3.24
CA LEU A 101 -6.92 -18.90 -4.26
C LEU A 101 -8.10 -19.11 -5.21
N ALA A 102 -8.78 -20.25 -5.17
CA ALA A 102 -9.89 -20.55 -6.08
C ALA A 102 -10.98 -19.47 -6.14
N LYS A 103 -11.21 -18.73 -5.03
CA LYS A 103 -12.24 -17.68 -4.94
C LYS A 103 -11.79 -16.34 -5.52
N THR A 104 -10.48 -16.12 -5.68
CA THR A 104 -9.90 -14.85 -6.10
C THR A 104 -9.16 -14.93 -7.42
N SER A 105 -8.95 -16.12 -7.95
CA SER A 105 -8.28 -16.34 -9.22
C SER A 105 -9.25 -16.15 -10.38
N LEU A 106 -8.95 -15.19 -11.26
CA LEU A 106 -9.70 -14.97 -12.51
C LEU A 106 -9.18 -15.83 -13.67
N PHE A 107 -7.95 -16.30 -13.55
CA PHE A 107 -7.26 -17.08 -14.60
C PHE A 107 -6.76 -18.39 -14.03
N GLU A 108 -6.58 -19.35 -14.89
CA GLU A 108 -5.97 -20.62 -14.50
C GLU A 108 -4.54 -20.40 -14.00
N LYS A 109 -4.20 -21.12 -12.92
CA LYS A 109 -2.85 -21.08 -12.38
C LYS A 109 -1.90 -21.78 -13.32
N VAL A 110 -0.74 -21.20 -13.55
CA VAL A 110 0.34 -21.84 -14.29
C VAL A 110 0.94 -22.95 -13.44
N ASP A 111 1.07 -24.14 -13.99
CA ASP A 111 1.67 -25.29 -13.31
C ASP A 111 3.08 -24.99 -12.79
N LYS A 112 3.43 -25.62 -11.69
CA LYS A 112 4.73 -25.48 -11.03
C LYS A 112 5.06 -24.06 -10.59
N THR A 113 4.04 -23.25 -10.30
CA THR A 113 4.20 -21.94 -9.70
C THR A 113 3.56 -21.92 -8.31
N ALA A 114 4.24 -21.29 -7.34
CA ALA A 114 3.71 -21.10 -6.00
C ALA A 114 4.13 -19.71 -5.47
N ILE A 115 3.16 -18.93 -5.05
CA ILE A 115 3.40 -17.60 -4.43
C ILE A 115 4.14 -17.78 -3.11
N SER A 116 3.73 -18.75 -2.30
CA SER A 116 4.27 -19.02 -0.96
C SER A 116 5.77 -19.29 -0.95
N SER A 117 6.31 -19.87 -2.03
CA SER A 117 7.75 -20.20 -2.10
C SER A 117 8.67 -18.97 -2.08
N HIS A 118 8.15 -17.78 -2.36
CA HIS A 118 8.91 -16.52 -2.37
C HIS A 118 8.15 -15.34 -1.74
N PHE A 119 7.12 -15.64 -0.94
CA PHE A 119 6.33 -14.62 -0.26
C PHE A 119 7.02 -14.12 1.02
N GLY A 120 8.15 -13.43 0.84
CA GLY A 120 8.99 -12.95 1.93
C GLY A 120 8.26 -12.06 2.94
N HIS A 121 7.24 -11.30 2.53
CA HIS A 121 6.47 -10.44 3.42
C HIS A 121 5.90 -11.19 4.62
N ILE A 122 5.27 -12.34 4.40
CA ILE A 122 4.57 -13.09 5.44
C ILE A 122 5.46 -14.09 6.19
N PHE A 123 6.59 -14.49 5.62
CA PHE A 123 7.50 -15.47 6.26
C PHE A 123 8.76 -14.85 6.86
N GLY A 124 9.21 -13.71 6.37
CA GLY A 124 10.43 -13.06 6.85
C GLY A 124 10.33 -11.55 7.03
N GLY A 125 9.31 -10.92 6.43
CA GLY A 125 9.15 -9.47 6.38
C GLY A 125 8.34 -8.86 7.52
N GLY A 126 7.85 -9.68 8.48
CA GLY A 126 7.09 -9.19 9.63
C GLY A 126 5.57 -9.04 9.40
N TYR A 127 5.04 -9.45 8.24
CA TYR A 127 3.61 -9.38 7.91
C TYR A 127 2.83 -10.69 8.14
N ALA A 128 3.34 -11.58 8.98
CA ALA A 128 2.68 -12.83 9.33
C ALA A 128 1.29 -12.55 9.94
N ALA A 129 0.23 -13.10 9.32
CA ALA A 129 -1.18 -12.82 9.61
C ALA A 129 -1.52 -11.31 9.58
N GLY A 130 -0.74 -10.52 8.86
CA GLY A 130 -0.83 -9.06 8.84
C GLY A 130 -0.84 -8.43 7.45
N TYR A 131 -0.83 -9.21 6.38
CA TYR A 131 -0.80 -8.67 5.01
C TYR A 131 -2.05 -7.83 4.67
N TYR A 132 -3.18 -8.09 5.31
CA TYR A 132 -4.40 -7.28 5.16
C TYR A 132 -4.18 -5.80 5.48
N SER A 133 -3.15 -5.48 6.25
CA SER A 133 -2.83 -4.11 6.69
C SER A 133 -2.68 -3.12 5.53
N TYR A 134 -2.18 -3.57 4.38
CA TYR A 134 -2.08 -2.73 3.18
C TYR A 134 -3.45 -2.23 2.71
N LYS A 135 -4.45 -3.10 2.70
CA LYS A 135 -5.81 -2.71 2.29
C LYS A 135 -6.54 -1.91 3.36
N TRP A 136 -6.25 -2.17 4.62
CA TRP A 136 -6.76 -1.35 5.73
C TRP A 136 -6.17 0.07 5.70
N ALA A 137 -4.87 0.19 5.48
CA ALA A 137 -4.19 1.47 5.36
C ALA A 137 -4.68 2.31 4.17
N GLU A 138 -5.10 1.68 3.04
CA GLU A 138 -5.71 2.41 1.92
C GLU A 138 -6.99 3.15 2.33
N VAL A 139 -7.80 2.61 3.22
CA VAL A 139 -8.99 3.29 3.72
C VAL A 139 -8.60 4.54 4.52
N LEU A 140 -7.61 4.38 5.39
CA LEU A 140 -7.13 5.45 6.26
C LEU A 140 -6.42 6.56 5.46
N GLU A 141 -5.61 6.18 4.46
CA GLU A 141 -4.89 7.15 3.63
C GLU A 141 -5.83 7.93 2.73
N ALA A 142 -6.87 7.29 2.18
CA ALA A 142 -7.86 7.96 1.36
C ALA A 142 -8.62 9.03 2.16
N ASP A 143 -9.03 8.71 3.39
CA ASP A 143 -9.68 9.66 4.30
C ASP A 143 -8.75 10.84 4.64
N ALA A 144 -7.51 10.53 4.99
CA ALA A 144 -6.52 11.57 5.31
C ALA A 144 -6.17 12.46 4.10
N PHE A 145 -6.06 11.88 2.89
CA PHE A 145 -5.74 12.61 1.68
C PHE A 145 -6.88 13.51 1.22
N GLU A 146 -8.15 13.15 1.51
CA GLU A 146 -9.29 14.01 1.19
C GLU A 146 -9.14 15.40 1.83
N SER A 147 -8.65 15.49 3.06
CA SER A 147 -8.36 16.78 3.70
C SER A 147 -7.32 17.62 2.94
N PHE A 148 -6.34 16.98 2.29
CA PHE A 148 -5.40 17.68 1.43
C PHE A 148 -6.03 18.14 0.11
N LYS A 149 -6.93 17.37 -0.47
CA LYS A 149 -7.66 17.79 -1.68
C LYS A 149 -8.57 19.00 -1.41
N GLU A 150 -9.30 19.00 -0.29
CA GLU A 150 -10.20 20.07 0.09
C GLU A 150 -9.46 21.40 0.36
N ASN A 151 -8.28 21.35 0.98
CA ASN A 151 -7.55 22.52 1.41
C ASN A 151 -6.38 22.92 0.47
N GLY A 152 -6.03 22.04 -0.47
CA GLY A 152 -4.86 22.14 -1.34
C GLY A 152 -3.76 21.15 -0.93
N ILE A 153 -3.22 20.44 -1.91
CA ILE A 153 -2.27 19.31 -1.66
C ILE A 153 -0.95 19.76 -1.01
N PHE A 154 -0.63 21.06 -1.03
CA PHE A 154 0.50 21.67 -0.36
C PHE A 154 0.09 22.64 0.77
N HIS A 155 -1.14 22.54 1.27
CA HIS A 155 -1.63 23.37 2.34
C HIS A 155 -0.87 23.14 3.64
N LYS A 156 -0.17 24.16 4.12
CA LYS A 156 0.78 24.04 5.24
C LYS A 156 0.13 23.64 6.56
N GLU A 157 -1.07 24.14 6.85
CA GLU A 157 -1.72 23.84 8.13
C GLU A 157 -2.27 22.41 8.16
N THR A 158 -2.80 21.88 7.05
CA THR A 158 -3.16 20.47 6.92
C THR A 158 -1.93 19.58 7.10
N ALA A 159 -0.81 19.91 6.45
CA ALA A 159 0.44 19.17 6.59
C ALA A 159 0.99 19.20 8.02
N LYS A 160 0.94 20.36 8.70
CA LYS A 160 1.33 20.46 10.12
C LYS A 160 0.43 19.63 11.03
N SER A 161 -0.88 19.66 10.79
CA SER A 161 -1.86 18.88 11.55
C SER A 161 -1.58 17.39 11.38
N PHE A 162 -1.41 16.92 10.15
CA PHE A 162 -1.07 15.54 9.84
C PHE A 162 0.25 15.11 10.52
N ARG A 163 1.30 15.94 10.39
CA ARG A 163 2.58 15.69 11.06
C ARG A 163 2.41 15.60 12.58
N LYS A 164 1.77 16.61 13.20
CA LYS A 164 1.64 16.72 14.66
C LYS A 164 0.78 15.63 15.26
N ASN A 165 -0.33 15.27 14.60
CA ASN A 165 -1.34 14.40 15.19
C ASN A 165 -1.17 12.92 14.78
N ILE A 166 -0.46 12.67 13.68
CA ILE A 166 -0.25 11.33 13.12
C ILE A 166 1.24 10.97 13.15
N LEU A 167 2.04 11.60 12.29
CA LEU A 167 3.40 11.13 12.02
C LEU A 167 4.36 11.27 13.21
N SER A 168 4.13 12.25 14.09
CA SER A 168 4.99 12.49 15.24
C SER A 168 4.70 11.56 16.43
N LYS A 169 3.54 10.91 16.46
CA LYS A 169 3.04 10.24 17.68
C LYS A 169 3.67 8.89 17.99
N GLY A 170 4.11 8.16 16.97
CA GLY A 170 4.55 6.79 17.20
C GLY A 170 3.45 5.89 17.75
N ASN A 171 3.80 4.97 18.63
CA ASN A 171 2.89 4.01 19.26
C ASN A 171 2.38 4.54 20.60
N LEU A 172 1.66 5.63 20.58
CA LEU A 172 1.04 6.24 21.78
C LEU A 172 -0.48 6.12 21.71
#